data_741a7e6886c487df2b9bfb98884eec33
#
_entry.id   741a7e6886c487df2b9bfb98884eec33
#
_cell.length_a   1.000
_cell.length_b   1.000
_cell.length_c   1.000
_cell.angle_alpha   90.00
_cell.angle_beta   90.00
_cell.angle_gamma   90.00
#
_symmetry.space_group_name_H-M   'P 1'
#
loop_
_entity.id
_entity.type
_entity.pdbx_description
1 polymer ?
#
loop_
_entity_poly.entity_id
_entity_poly.type
_entity_poly.pdbx_seq_one_letter_code
_entity_poly.pdbx_strand_id
1 'polypeptide(L)'
;MAYVHRVVKAGPCVEHKKMQSFRVHTKGVKRGPNTGHTTEKQERINERVAEEHLRWDINANFGHRDLHAVLHYYVKDSSFEEILENKATFLRNLRKLCKKRGITFKAVVVIETK
;
A
#
# COMPACT_ATOMS: atom_id res chain seq x y z
N MET A 1 -12.30 -25.18 17.07
CA MET A 1 -12.08 -23.93 16.33
C MET A 1 -10.83 -23.24 16.84
N ALA A 2 -9.91 -22.96 15.95
CA ALA A 2 -8.70 -22.26 16.32
C ALA A 2 -8.87 -20.75 16.11
N TYR A 3 -8.43 -19.96 17.08
CA TYR A 3 -8.35 -18.51 16.97
C TYR A 3 -6.92 -18.11 16.63
N VAL A 4 -6.78 -17.19 15.69
CA VAL A 4 -5.50 -16.59 15.35
C VAL A 4 -5.47 -15.17 15.91
N HIS A 5 -4.47 -14.90 16.75
CA HIS A 5 -4.19 -13.57 17.25
C HIS A 5 -3.05 -12.96 16.41
N ARG A 6 -3.29 -11.77 15.91
CA ARG A 6 -2.28 -11.02 15.17
C ARG A 6 -2.08 -9.67 15.85
N VAL A 7 -0.84 -9.36 16.18
CA VAL A 7 -0.45 -8.05 16.70
C VAL A 7 0.48 -7.41 15.68
N VAL A 8 0.13 -6.21 15.23
CA VAL A 8 0.92 -5.45 14.27
C VAL A 8 1.35 -4.13 14.91
N LYS A 9 2.65 -3.90 14.96
CA LYS A 9 3.23 -2.62 15.36
C LYS A 9 3.63 -1.85 14.11
N ALA A 10 3.03 -0.69 13.91
CA ALA A 10 3.33 0.19 12.80
C ALA A 10 3.59 1.60 13.36
N GLY A 11 4.87 1.95 13.57
CA GLY A 11 5.26 3.19 14.24
C GLY A 11 4.67 3.26 15.66
N PRO A 12 4.00 4.38 16.01
CA PRO A 12 3.36 4.53 17.33
C PRO A 12 2.04 3.75 17.46
N CYS A 13 1.54 3.18 16.36
CA CYS A 13 0.26 2.47 16.33
C CYS A 13 0.45 0.97 16.54
N VAL A 14 -0.38 0.39 17.40
CA VAL A 14 -0.44 -1.05 17.64
C VAL A 14 -1.85 -1.52 17.33
N GLU A 15 -1.98 -2.47 16.43
CA GLU A 15 -3.24 -3.10 16.08
C GLU A 15 -3.25 -4.54 16.57
N HIS A 16 -4.32 -4.92 17.23
CA HIS A 16 -4.56 -6.29 17.70
C HIS A 16 -5.80 -6.86 17.03
N LYS A 17 -5.64 -7.94 16.30
CA LYS A 17 -6.71 -8.60 15.56
C LYS A 17 -6.86 -10.05 16.01
N LYS A 18 -8.06 -10.41 16.39
CA LYS A 18 -8.43 -11.79 16.70
C LYS A 18 -9.33 -12.31 15.58
N MET A 19 -8.90 -13.37 14.96
CA MET A 19 -9.63 -13.98 13.84
C MET A 19 -9.90 -15.45 14.12
N GLN A 20 -11.05 -15.90 13.67
CA GLN A 20 -11.40 -17.31 13.67
C GLN A 20 -10.85 -17.94 12.38
N SER A 21 -10.05 -19.00 12.52
CA SER A 21 -9.51 -19.71 11.37
C SER A 21 -10.26 -21.03 11.19
N PHE A 22 -10.85 -21.21 10.02
CA PHE A 22 -11.49 -22.46 9.60
C PHE A 22 -10.55 -23.35 8.80
N ARG A 23 -9.33 -22.90 8.54
CA ARG A 23 -8.35 -23.65 7.75
C ARG A 23 -7.40 -24.39 8.66
N VAL A 24 -7.37 -25.71 8.50
CA VAL A 24 -6.33 -26.53 9.08
C VAL A 24 -5.11 -26.43 8.17
N HIS A 25 -4.05 -25.79 8.66
CA HIS A 25 -2.78 -25.75 7.93
C HIS A 25 -2.07 -27.09 8.09
N THR A 26 -2.21 -27.97 7.10
CA THR A 26 -1.42 -29.19 7.00
C THR A 26 -0.04 -28.83 6.44
N LYS A 27 0.99 -29.02 7.27
CA LYS A 27 2.38 -28.89 6.82
C LYS A 27 2.65 -29.91 5.68
N GLY A 28 3.18 -29.43 4.55
CA GLY A 28 3.69 -30.27 3.49
C GLY A 28 2.76 -30.53 2.30
N VAL A 29 1.57 -29.97 2.27
CA VAL A 29 0.70 -30.06 1.09
C VAL A 29 1.14 -29.01 0.06
N LYS A 30 1.62 -29.48 -1.09
CA LYS A 30 1.95 -28.61 -2.23
C LYS A 30 0.67 -27.94 -2.74
N ARG A 31 0.73 -26.62 -2.94
CA ARG A 31 -0.32 -25.89 -3.66
C ARG A 31 -0.45 -26.44 -5.09
N GLY A 32 -1.66 -26.74 -5.51
CA GLY A 32 -1.95 -27.04 -6.90
C GLY A 32 -1.68 -25.81 -7.81
N PRO A 33 -1.62 -26.01 -9.13
CA PRO A 33 -1.45 -24.92 -10.07
C PRO A 33 -2.59 -23.91 -9.93
N ASN A 34 -2.25 -22.64 -10.01
CA ASN A 34 -3.24 -21.55 -9.95
C ASN A 34 -3.92 -21.43 -11.32
N THR A 35 -5.06 -22.10 -11.48
CA THR A 35 -5.82 -22.15 -12.75
C THR A 35 -7.09 -21.31 -12.75
N GLY A 36 -7.38 -20.59 -11.68
CA GLY A 36 -8.65 -19.92 -11.50
C GLY A 36 -8.57 -18.39 -11.58
N HIS A 37 -9.65 -17.80 -12.08
CA HIS A 37 -9.89 -16.37 -11.91
C HIS A 37 -10.18 -16.06 -10.44
N THR A 38 -9.73 -14.90 -9.99
CA THR A 38 -10.05 -14.42 -8.65
C THR A 38 -11.55 -14.16 -8.55
N THR A 39 -12.21 -14.75 -7.57
CA THR A 39 -13.63 -14.53 -7.34
C THR A 39 -13.86 -13.12 -6.79
N GLU A 40 -15.03 -12.53 -7.03
CA GLU A 40 -15.42 -11.23 -6.50
C GLU A 40 -15.25 -11.15 -4.96
N LYS A 41 -15.61 -12.21 -4.27
CA LYS A 41 -15.42 -12.32 -2.82
C LYS A 41 -13.93 -12.25 -2.43
N GLN A 42 -13.07 -12.90 -3.19
CA GLN A 42 -11.62 -12.89 -2.98
C GLN A 42 -11.02 -11.52 -3.30
N GLU A 43 -11.53 -10.84 -4.33
CA GLU A 43 -11.12 -9.46 -4.66
C GLU A 43 -11.38 -8.50 -3.51
N ARG A 44 -12.57 -8.54 -2.92
CA ARG A 44 -12.90 -7.72 -1.74
C ARG A 44 -11.99 -7.99 -0.55
N ILE A 45 -11.61 -9.25 -0.34
CA ILE A 45 -10.65 -9.62 0.70
C ILE A 45 -9.27 -9.05 0.39
N ASN A 46 -8.82 -9.15 -0.85
CA ASN A 46 -7.53 -8.64 -1.30
C ASN A 46 -7.45 -7.11 -1.17
N GLU A 47 -8.52 -6.39 -1.54
CA GLU A 47 -8.62 -4.94 -1.36
C GLU A 47 -8.50 -4.54 0.12
N ARG A 48 -9.21 -5.24 0.99
CA ARG A 48 -9.13 -4.99 2.44
C ARG A 48 -7.73 -5.23 2.99
N VAL A 49 -7.08 -6.29 2.55
CA VAL A 49 -5.69 -6.59 2.94
C VAL A 49 -4.73 -5.52 2.43
N ALA A 50 -4.91 -5.06 1.19
CA ALA A 50 -4.12 -3.99 0.61
C ALA A 50 -4.28 -2.67 1.40
N GLU A 51 -5.49 -2.31 1.80
CA GLU A 51 -5.76 -1.15 2.65
C GLU A 51 -5.07 -1.26 4.02
N GLU A 52 -5.14 -2.43 4.66
CA GLU A 52 -4.46 -2.69 5.92
C GLU A 52 -2.94 -2.49 5.79
N HIS A 53 -2.32 -3.05 4.76
CA HIS A 53 -0.89 -2.91 4.50
C HIS A 53 -0.50 -1.46 4.25
N LEU A 54 -1.28 -0.74 3.46
CA LEU A 54 -1.05 0.69 3.22
C LEU A 54 -1.12 1.50 4.51
N ARG A 55 -2.12 1.23 5.36
CA ARG A 55 -2.26 1.90 6.65
C ARG A 55 -1.06 1.65 7.56
N TRP A 56 -0.57 0.41 7.61
CA TRP A 56 0.61 0.07 8.40
C TRP A 56 1.87 0.75 7.88
N ASP A 57 2.05 0.77 6.56
CA ASP A 57 3.19 1.44 5.92
C ASP A 57 3.18 2.94 6.19
N ILE A 58 2.02 3.58 6.10
CA ILE A 58 1.87 5.00 6.43
C ILE A 58 2.19 5.24 7.91
N ASN A 59 1.61 4.46 8.81
CA ASN A 59 1.82 4.62 10.24
C ASN A 59 3.29 4.37 10.67
N ALA A 60 3.96 3.44 10.01
CA ALA A 60 5.34 3.10 10.29
C ALA A 60 6.35 4.14 9.77
N ASN A 61 6.05 4.83 8.68
CA ASN A 61 7.00 5.68 7.96
C ASN A 61 6.71 7.17 8.05
N PHE A 62 5.50 7.58 8.40
CA PHE A 62 5.09 8.98 8.40
C PHE A 62 4.59 9.42 9.78
N GLY A 63 4.83 10.67 10.12
CA GLY A 63 4.43 11.29 11.37
C GLY A 63 3.82 12.68 11.17
N HIS A 64 3.56 13.36 12.26
CA HIS A 64 2.88 14.67 12.26
C HIS A 64 3.67 15.80 11.57
N ARG A 65 4.97 15.59 11.32
CA ARG A 65 5.82 16.57 10.62
C ARG A 65 5.92 16.31 9.13
N ASP A 66 5.35 15.22 8.66
CA ASP A 66 5.36 14.88 7.25
C ASP A 66 4.31 15.66 6.48
N LEU A 67 4.56 15.84 5.19
CA LEU A 67 3.73 16.69 4.36
C LEU A 67 2.71 15.85 3.59
N HIS A 68 1.48 16.33 3.56
CA HIS A 68 0.45 15.90 2.63
C HIS A 68 0.31 16.94 1.53
N ALA A 69 0.75 16.62 0.34
CA ALA A 69 0.70 17.51 -0.82
C ALA A 69 -0.31 17.03 -1.84
N VAL A 70 -1.15 17.94 -2.31
CA VAL A 70 -2.09 17.67 -3.40
C VAL A 70 -1.65 18.46 -4.62
N LEU A 71 -1.35 17.74 -5.70
CA LEU A 71 -0.91 18.33 -6.96
C LEU A 71 -2.04 18.23 -7.98
N HIS A 72 -2.40 19.38 -8.55
CA HIS A 72 -3.42 19.44 -9.59
C HIS A 72 -2.80 19.59 -10.97
N TYR A 73 -3.39 18.90 -11.94
CA TYR A 73 -3.03 19.09 -13.34
C TYR A 73 -3.68 20.35 -13.90
N TYR A 74 -2.87 21.17 -14.55
CA TYR A 74 -3.33 22.42 -15.16
C TYR A 74 -4.04 22.17 -16.50
N VAL A 75 -3.70 21.09 -17.19
CA VAL A 75 -4.26 20.72 -18.49
C VAL A 75 -5.29 19.61 -18.29
N LYS A 76 -6.53 19.88 -18.72
CA LYS A 76 -7.66 18.96 -18.51
C LYS A 76 -7.61 17.66 -19.33
N ASP A 77 -6.82 17.64 -20.41
CA ASP A 77 -6.80 16.56 -21.39
C ASP A 77 -5.54 15.68 -21.33
N SER A 78 -4.87 15.62 -20.19
CA SER A 78 -3.72 14.75 -20.01
C SER A 78 -4.15 13.28 -19.99
N SER A 79 -3.51 12.46 -20.83
CA SER A 79 -3.73 11.02 -20.80
C SER A 79 -3.19 10.41 -19.51
N PHE A 80 -3.74 9.26 -19.11
CA PHE A 80 -3.27 8.54 -17.91
C PHE A 80 -1.79 8.18 -18.01
N GLU A 81 -1.32 7.84 -19.21
CA GLU A 81 0.08 7.53 -19.47
C GLU A 81 1.00 8.74 -19.23
N GLU A 82 0.61 9.93 -19.71
CA GLU A 82 1.33 11.17 -19.44
C GLU A 82 1.40 11.49 -17.94
N ILE A 83 0.30 11.27 -17.21
CA ILE A 83 0.25 11.45 -15.76
C ILE A 83 1.26 10.52 -15.07
N LEU A 84 1.34 9.27 -15.48
CA LEU A 84 2.30 8.30 -14.93
C LEU A 84 3.75 8.69 -15.23
N GLU A 85 4.05 9.15 -16.45
CA GLU A 85 5.39 9.61 -16.82
C GLU A 85 5.80 10.86 -16.03
N ASN A 86 4.91 11.82 -15.95
CA ASN A 86 5.15 13.06 -15.19
C ASN A 86 5.34 12.78 -13.70
N LYS A 87 4.55 11.88 -13.13
CA LYS A 87 4.73 11.40 -11.76
C LYS A 87 6.11 10.78 -11.56
N ALA A 88 6.51 9.88 -12.44
CA ALA A 88 7.81 9.21 -12.36
C ALA A 88 8.97 10.22 -12.46
N THR A 89 8.89 11.17 -13.35
CA THR A 89 9.88 12.24 -13.52
C THR A 89 9.95 13.15 -12.28
N PHE A 90 8.81 13.57 -11.78
CA PHE A 90 8.72 14.39 -10.57
C PHE A 90 9.35 13.70 -9.36
N LEU A 91 8.99 12.45 -9.12
CA LEU A 91 9.52 11.67 -8.00
C LEU A 91 11.03 11.43 -8.14
N ARG A 92 11.51 11.20 -9.36
CA ARG A 92 12.94 11.05 -9.63
C ARG A 92 13.71 12.32 -9.30
N ASN A 93 13.22 13.47 -9.74
CA ASN A 93 13.83 14.76 -9.48
C ASN A 93 13.80 15.10 -7.99
N LEU A 94 12.68 14.85 -7.32
CA LEU A 94 12.55 15.08 -5.90
C LEU A 94 13.49 14.18 -5.09
N ARG A 95 13.64 12.93 -5.48
CA ARG A 95 14.56 11.97 -4.86
C ARG A 95 16.02 12.41 -5.02
N LYS A 96 16.40 12.91 -6.19
CA LYS A 96 17.73 13.49 -6.43
C LYS A 96 17.99 14.71 -5.55
N LEU A 97 17.00 15.60 -5.45
CA LEU A 97 17.10 16.79 -4.61
C LEU A 97 17.26 16.43 -3.14
N CYS A 98 16.48 15.49 -2.64
CA CYS A 98 16.58 15.03 -1.26
C CYS A 98 17.94 14.37 -0.98
N LYS A 99 18.45 13.57 -1.91
CA LYS A 99 19.79 12.96 -1.80
C LYS A 99 20.90 14.02 -1.74
N LYS A 100 20.79 15.05 -2.57
CA LYS A 100 21.73 16.18 -2.57
C LYS A 100 21.75 16.95 -1.25
N ARG A 101 20.61 17.04 -0.59
CA ARG A 101 20.47 17.72 0.72
C ARG A 101 20.64 16.81 1.93
N GLY A 102 20.92 15.53 1.73
CA GLY A 102 21.08 14.56 2.82
C GLY A 102 19.79 14.19 3.54
N ILE A 103 18.63 14.38 2.89
CA ILE A 103 17.31 14.08 3.43
C ILE A 103 16.87 12.69 2.96
N THR A 104 16.38 11.87 3.88
CA THR A 104 15.75 10.59 3.53
C THR A 104 14.40 10.82 2.87
N PHE A 105 14.25 10.30 1.65
CA PHE A 105 13.02 10.43 0.88
C PHE A 105 12.12 9.21 1.06
N LYS A 106 10.89 9.45 1.49
CA LYS A 106 9.81 8.46 1.54
C LYS A 106 8.54 9.11 1.02
N ALA A 107 7.83 8.42 0.16
CA ALA A 107 6.57 8.93 -0.38
C ALA A 107 5.56 7.82 -0.66
N VAL A 108 4.30 8.14 -0.45
CA VAL A 108 3.15 7.38 -0.94
C VAL A 108 2.40 8.29 -1.89
N VAL A 109 2.15 7.82 -3.10
CA VAL A 109 1.50 8.61 -4.14
C VAL A 109 0.22 7.92 -4.56
N VAL A 110 -0.87 8.67 -4.56
CA VAL A 110 -2.19 8.24 -5.04
C VAL A 110 -2.59 9.13 -6.22
N ILE A 111 -3.04 8.51 -7.29
CA ILE A 111 -3.57 9.21 -8.46
C ILE A 111 -5.08 9.12 -8.42
N GLU A 112 -5.73 10.27 -8.34
CA GLU A 112 -7.18 10.36 -8.43
C GLU A 112 -7.57 10.81 -9.85
N THR A 113 -8.42 10.03 -10.49
CA THR A 113 -9.01 10.35 -11.78
C THR A 113 -10.50 10.63 -11.59
N LYS A 114 -10.96 11.71 -12.16
CA LYS A 114 -12.39 12.01 -12.21
C LYS A 114 -13.03 11.40 -13.45
#